data_bf814f798ed6cdc2d521df43bd59b92b
#
_entry.id   bf814f798ed6cdc2d521df43bd59b92b
#
_cell.length_a   1.000
_cell.length_b   1.000
_cell.length_c   1.000
_cell.angle_alpha   90.00
_cell.angle_beta   90.00
_cell.angle_gamma   90.00
#
_symmetry.space_group_name_H-M   'P 1'
#
loop_
_entity.id
_entity.type
_entity.pdbx_description
1 polymer ?
#
loop_
_entity_poly.entity_id
_entity_poly.type
_entity_poly.pdbx_seq_one_letter_code
_entity_poly.pdbx_strand_id
1 'polypeptide(L)'
;MGRYKLLVMTNPTAGNDDAYNAWYSAQHLGDVLKIGDFVHATRFKAVGSAGETAKWRYCAIYEMETDDVDAAIERLGKAAGGPDMPMSDAIDLGDLYMVAYEEIPPV
;
A
#
# COMPACT_ATOMS: atom_id res chain seq x y z
N MET A 1 16.35 12.48 8.69
CA MET A 1 15.50 11.57 7.93
C MET A 1 14.05 11.77 8.34
N GLY A 2 13.17 12.01 7.39
CA GLY A 2 11.76 12.24 7.67
C GLY A 2 10.99 10.93 7.84
N ARG A 3 9.87 11.02 8.57
CA ARG A 3 8.95 9.90 8.76
C ARG A 3 7.61 10.23 8.11
N TYR A 4 7.09 9.26 7.36
CA TYR A 4 5.87 9.43 6.58
C TYR A 4 5.05 8.17 6.62
N LYS A 5 3.78 8.28 6.23
CA LYS A 5 2.92 7.11 6.00
C LYS A 5 2.45 7.12 4.55
N LEU A 6 2.72 6.03 3.86
CA LEU A 6 2.21 5.83 2.51
C LEU A 6 0.88 5.08 2.62
N LEU A 7 -0.20 5.72 2.21
CA LEU A 7 -1.51 5.09 2.16
C LEU A 7 -1.72 4.52 0.76
N VAL A 8 -1.91 3.20 0.70
CA VAL A 8 -2.18 2.50 -0.55
C VAL A 8 -3.56 1.89 -0.46
N MET A 9 -4.51 2.45 -1.19
CA MET A 9 -5.88 1.97 -1.21
C MET A 9 -6.14 1.28 -2.54
N THR A 10 -6.56 0.03 -2.47
CA THR A 10 -6.81 -0.79 -3.65
C THR A 10 -8.03 -1.67 -3.48
N ASN A 11 -8.49 -2.22 -4.58
CA ASN A 11 -9.54 -3.23 -4.61
C ASN A 11 -9.02 -4.49 -5.28
N PRO A 12 -9.50 -5.67 -4.86
CA PRO A 12 -9.31 -6.87 -5.67
C PRO A 12 -10.12 -6.78 -6.96
N THR A 13 -9.72 -7.55 -7.96
CA THR A 13 -10.58 -7.79 -9.12
C THR A 13 -11.83 -8.55 -8.69
N ALA A 14 -12.92 -8.44 -9.46
CA ALA A 14 -14.22 -8.97 -9.06
C ALA A 14 -14.16 -10.46 -8.70
N GLY A 15 -14.63 -10.80 -7.49
CA GLY A 15 -14.67 -12.17 -7.01
C GLY A 15 -13.35 -12.75 -6.50
N ASN A 16 -12.28 -11.95 -6.47
CA ASN A 16 -10.95 -12.43 -6.12
C ASN A 16 -10.43 -11.93 -4.76
N ASP A 17 -11.34 -11.60 -3.84
CA ASP A 17 -10.97 -11.08 -2.52
C ASP A 17 -10.04 -12.03 -1.76
N ASP A 18 -10.34 -13.33 -1.74
CA ASP A 18 -9.52 -14.29 -0.99
C ASP A 18 -8.11 -14.40 -1.55
N ALA A 19 -7.98 -14.48 -2.87
CA ALA A 19 -6.67 -14.55 -3.52
C ALA A 19 -5.88 -13.26 -3.32
N TYR A 20 -6.55 -12.11 -3.43
CA TYR A 20 -5.95 -10.79 -3.18
C TYR A 20 -5.43 -10.68 -1.75
N ASN A 21 -6.24 -11.04 -0.76
CA ASN A 21 -5.86 -10.94 0.64
C ASN A 21 -4.73 -11.89 1.00
N ALA A 22 -4.77 -13.13 0.49
CA ALA A 22 -3.72 -14.11 0.74
C ALA A 22 -2.38 -13.66 0.17
N TRP A 23 -2.36 -13.20 -1.08
CA TRP A 23 -1.15 -12.69 -1.72
C TRP A 23 -0.61 -11.46 -0.99
N TYR A 24 -1.48 -10.50 -0.69
CA TYR A 24 -1.07 -9.24 -0.08
C TYR A 24 -0.44 -9.47 1.28
N SER A 25 -1.08 -10.23 2.15
CA SER A 25 -0.60 -10.48 3.52
C SER A 25 0.59 -11.44 3.56
N ALA A 26 0.60 -12.48 2.73
CA ALA A 26 1.64 -13.50 2.79
C ALA A 26 2.92 -13.11 2.03
N GLN A 27 2.81 -12.27 1.00
CA GLN A 27 3.95 -11.96 0.13
C GLN A 27 4.20 -10.47 -0.06
N HIS A 28 3.21 -9.72 -0.52
CA HIS A 28 3.43 -8.35 -0.99
C HIS A 28 3.94 -7.39 0.09
N LEU A 29 3.37 -7.45 1.30
CA LEU A 29 3.85 -6.61 2.41
C LEU A 29 5.33 -6.84 2.68
N GLY A 30 5.74 -8.10 2.76
CA GLY A 30 7.14 -8.45 2.99
C GLY A 30 8.07 -7.98 1.87
N ASP A 31 7.60 -8.07 0.63
CA ASP A 31 8.38 -7.60 -0.52
C ASP A 31 8.61 -6.09 -0.48
N VAL A 32 7.58 -5.32 -0.13
CA VAL A 32 7.72 -3.87 0.01
C VAL A 32 8.70 -3.52 1.13
N LEU A 33 8.65 -4.24 2.25
CA LEU A 33 9.54 -3.97 3.39
C LEU A 33 11.01 -4.30 3.11
N LYS A 34 11.32 -5.00 2.04
CA LYS A 34 12.72 -5.21 1.60
C LYS A 34 13.31 -3.96 0.97
N ILE A 35 12.47 -2.99 0.57
CA ILE A 35 12.94 -1.69 0.12
C ILE A 35 13.24 -0.87 1.38
N GLY A 36 14.48 -0.40 1.53
CA GLY A 36 14.97 0.14 2.81
C GLY A 36 14.25 1.37 3.35
N ASP A 37 13.48 2.07 2.52
CA ASP A 37 12.70 3.23 2.96
C ASP A 37 11.41 2.86 3.71
N PHE A 38 10.97 1.62 3.62
CA PHE A 38 9.71 1.14 4.21
C PHE A 38 10.04 0.26 5.41
N VAL A 39 9.60 0.68 6.60
CA VAL A 39 10.03 0.05 7.86
C VAL A 39 8.93 -0.71 8.59
N HIS A 40 7.67 -0.49 8.25
CA HIS A 40 6.53 -1.20 8.83
C HIS A 40 5.33 -1.15 7.88
N ALA A 41 4.49 -2.17 7.94
CA ALA A 41 3.29 -2.24 7.11
C ALA A 41 2.13 -2.86 7.88
N THR A 42 0.94 -2.29 7.71
CA THR A 42 -0.29 -2.79 8.31
C THR A 42 -1.41 -2.71 7.28
N ARG A 43 -2.27 -3.72 7.24
CA ARG A 43 -3.41 -3.77 6.33
C ARG A 43 -4.71 -3.56 7.07
N PHE A 44 -5.66 -2.92 6.38
CA PHE A 44 -6.99 -2.62 6.90
C PHE A 44 -8.06 -2.91 5.85
N LYS A 45 -9.26 -3.24 6.30
CA LYS A 45 -10.43 -3.32 5.43
C LYS A 45 -11.46 -2.28 5.87
N ALA A 46 -12.20 -1.74 4.92
CA ALA A 46 -13.27 -0.81 5.20
C ALA A 46 -14.40 -1.53 5.92
N VAL A 47 -14.87 -0.96 7.05
CA VAL A 47 -15.97 -1.54 7.85
C VAL A 47 -17.10 -0.53 8.08
N GLY A 48 -16.92 0.71 7.66
CA GLY A 48 -17.95 1.74 7.81
C GLY A 48 -17.56 3.01 7.09
N SER A 49 -18.54 3.84 6.76
CA SER A 49 -18.33 5.13 6.11
C SER A 49 -19.47 6.08 6.48
N ALA A 50 -19.21 7.38 6.39
CA ALA A 50 -20.23 8.41 6.62
C ALA A 50 -20.86 8.79 5.28
N GLY A 51 -22.07 8.30 5.03
CA GLY A 51 -22.88 8.66 3.87
C GLY A 51 -22.66 7.83 2.62
N GLU A 52 -21.43 7.61 2.20
CA GLU A 52 -21.12 6.88 0.97
C GLU A 52 -20.43 5.54 1.24
N THR A 53 -20.60 4.59 0.32
CA THR A 53 -19.82 3.35 0.35
C THR A 53 -18.35 3.67 0.06
N ALA A 54 -17.43 3.05 0.78
CA ALA A 54 -16.00 3.23 0.55
C ALA A 54 -15.64 2.83 -0.89
N LYS A 55 -14.97 3.74 -1.60
CA LYS A 55 -14.53 3.48 -2.98
C LYS A 55 -13.53 2.33 -3.03
N TRP A 56 -12.59 2.32 -2.08
CA TRP A 56 -11.62 1.23 -1.94
C TRP A 56 -11.93 0.46 -0.67
N ARG A 57 -12.02 -0.86 -0.78
CA ARG A 57 -12.39 -1.72 0.33
C ARG A 57 -11.21 -2.11 1.22
N TYR A 58 -10.00 -1.95 0.72
CA TYR A 58 -8.78 -2.34 1.43
C TYR A 58 -7.74 -1.22 1.40
N CYS A 59 -6.98 -1.13 2.49
CA CYS A 59 -5.93 -0.14 2.64
C CYS A 59 -4.70 -0.80 3.24
N ALA A 60 -3.53 -0.50 2.71
CA ALA A 60 -2.27 -0.82 3.35
C ALA A 60 -1.62 0.50 3.75
N ILE A 61 -1.13 0.58 4.98
CA ILE A 61 -0.38 1.73 5.45
C ILE A 61 1.05 1.29 5.69
N TYR A 62 1.97 1.90 4.93
CA TYR A 62 3.40 1.66 5.07
C TYR A 62 4.04 2.83 5.80
N GLU A 63 4.75 2.55 6.88
CA GLU A 63 5.56 3.56 7.54
C GLU A 63 6.88 3.69 6.79
N MET A 64 7.27 4.93 6.50
CA MET A 64 8.46 5.27 5.73
C MET A 64 9.42 6.09 6.57
N GLU A 65 10.71 5.81 6.41
CA GLU A 65 11.78 6.67 6.91
C GLU A 65 12.71 6.93 5.74
N THR A 66 12.72 8.17 5.27
CA THR A 66 13.48 8.53 4.06
C THR A 66 13.80 10.02 4.05
N ASP A 67 14.85 10.39 3.32
CA ASP A 67 15.18 11.79 3.04
C ASP A 67 14.50 12.31 1.77
N ASP A 68 13.96 11.41 0.94
CA ASP A 68 13.34 11.76 -0.34
C ASP A 68 12.13 10.83 -0.60
N VAL A 69 10.95 11.34 -0.28
CA VAL A 69 9.70 10.60 -0.41
C VAL A 69 9.42 10.20 -1.86
N ASP A 70 9.60 11.14 -2.79
CA ASP A 70 9.32 10.88 -4.21
C ASP A 70 10.22 9.79 -4.77
N ALA A 71 11.50 9.81 -4.40
CA ALA A 71 12.45 8.77 -4.81
C ALA A 71 12.08 7.40 -4.23
N ALA A 72 11.62 7.36 -2.98
CA ALA A 72 11.19 6.11 -2.34
C ALA A 72 9.96 5.52 -3.04
N ILE A 73 8.97 6.34 -3.36
CA ILE A 73 7.78 5.91 -4.11
C ILE A 73 8.16 5.43 -5.52
N GLU A 74 9.10 6.12 -6.17
CA GLU A 74 9.58 5.70 -7.48
C GLU A 74 10.27 4.33 -7.42
N ARG A 75 11.08 4.08 -6.39
CA ARG A 75 11.71 2.77 -6.19
C ARG A 75 10.67 1.67 -6.03
N LEU A 76 9.62 1.94 -5.26
CA LEU A 76 8.52 0.99 -5.10
C LEU A 76 7.84 0.70 -6.44
N GLY A 77 7.52 1.73 -7.21
CA GLY A 77 6.89 1.58 -8.51
C GLY A 77 7.73 0.79 -9.50
N LYS A 78 9.04 1.00 -9.50
CA LYS A 78 9.97 0.26 -10.37
C LYS A 78 10.13 -1.20 -9.95
N ALA A 79 10.05 -1.50 -8.66
CA ALA A 79 10.16 -2.86 -8.15
C ALA A 79 8.92 -3.70 -8.43
N ALA A 80 7.74 -3.08 -8.44
CA ALA A 80 6.47 -3.78 -8.62
C ALA A 80 6.42 -4.51 -9.96
N GLY A 81 6.10 -5.81 -9.90
CA GLY A 81 6.06 -6.67 -11.09
C GLY A 81 7.40 -7.26 -11.49
N GLY A 82 8.48 -6.87 -10.82
CA GLY A 82 9.80 -7.44 -11.04
C GLY A 82 10.00 -8.74 -10.26
N PRO A 83 11.19 -9.38 -10.40
CA PRO A 83 11.44 -10.70 -9.78
C PRO A 83 11.39 -10.68 -8.26
N ASP A 84 11.70 -9.54 -7.63
CA ASP A 84 11.71 -9.41 -6.17
C ASP A 84 10.36 -8.95 -5.61
N MET A 85 9.42 -8.59 -6.47
CA MET A 85 8.09 -8.12 -6.07
C MET A 85 7.04 -8.56 -7.10
N PRO A 86 6.75 -9.86 -7.18
CA PRO A 86 5.74 -10.34 -8.13
C PRO A 86 4.36 -9.83 -7.73
N MET A 87 3.58 -9.44 -8.73
CA MET A 87 2.23 -8.92 -8.55
C MET A 87 1.19 -10.00 -8.84
N SER A 88 0.06 -9.94 -8.16
CA SER A 88 -1.06 -10.85 -8.36
C SER A 88 -2.03 -10.31 -9.40
N ASP A 89 -2.64 -11.18 -10.17
CA ASP A 89 -3.75 -10.82 -11.07
C ASP A 89 -5.03 -10.47 -10.29
N ALA A 90 -5.05 -10.75 -9.00
CA ALA A 90 -6.22 -10.47 -8.16
C ALA A 90 -6.34 -9.02 -7.72
N ILE A 91 -5.31 -8.18 -7.93
CA ILE A 91 -5.37 -6.75 -7.60
C ILE A 91 -5.77 -5.93 -8.83
N ASP A 92 -6.69 -4.97 -8.62
CA ASP A 92 -7.07 -4.01 -9.65
C ASP A 92 -6.08 -2.83 -9.63
N LEU A 93 -5.15 -2.82 -10.58
CA LEU A 93 -4.16 -1.75 -10.72
C LEU A 93 -4.67 -0.56 -11.51
N GLY A 94 -5.86 -0.65 -12.10
CA GLY A 94 -6.45 0.43 -12.89
C GLY A 94 -7.10 1.52 -12.05
N ASP A 95 -7.35 1.26 -10.77
CA ASP A 95 -7.99 2.21 -9.86
C ASP A 95 -7.41 2.04 -8.47
N LEU A 96 -6.38 2.82 -8.17
CA LEU A 96 -5.72 2.78 -6.87
C LEU A 96 -5.40 4.18 -6.38
N TYR A 97 -5.18 4.29 -5.08
CA TYR A 97 -4.77 5.52 -4.41
C TYR A 97 -3.44 5.24 -3.71
N MET A 98 -2.43 6.05 -3.99
CA MET A 98 -1.12 5.91 -3.37
C MET A 98 -0.57 7.29 -3.08
N VAL A 99 -0.64 7.70 -1.82
CA VAL A 99 -0.21 9.04 -1.39
C VAL A 99 0.54 8.94 -0.07
N ALA A 100 1.67 9.60 0.02
CA ALA A 100 2.44 9.72 1.25
C ALA A 100 1.97 10.94 2.04
N TYR A 101 1.82 10.75 3.35
CA TYR A 101 1.41 11.79 4.29
C TYR A 101 2.46 11.97 5.37
N GLU A 102 2.68 13.20 5.75
CA GLU A 102 3.53 13.56 6.87
C GLU A 102 2.64 13.94 8.05
N GLU A 103 3.02 13.48 9.26
CA GLU A 103 2.27 13.84 10.45
C GLU A 103 2.38 15.35 10.71
N ILE A 104 1.25 15.97 10.99
CA ILE A 104 1.20 17.36 11.47
C ILE A 104 1.18 17.29 12.98
N PRO A 105 2.19 17.83 13.67
CA PRO A 105 2.22 17.77 15.13
C PRO A 105 1.00 18.48 15.74
N PRO A 106 0.46 17.97 16.83
CA PRO A 106 -0.61 18.67 17.54
C PRO A 106 -0.07 20.00 18.11
N VAL A 107 -0.93 20.98 18.20
CA VAL A 107 -0.55 22.34 18.65
C VAL A 107 -0.60 22.40 20.18
#